data_fe9c3c5da0da2005071f6249c78f0ec3
#
_entry.id   fe9c3c5da0da2005071f6249c78f0ec3
#
_cell.length_a   1.000
_cell.length_b   1.000
_cell.length_c   1.000
_cell.angle_alpha   90.00
_cell.angle_beta   90.00
_cell.angle_gamma   90.00
#
_symmetry.space_group_name_H-M   'P 1'
#
loop_
_entity.id
_entity.type
_entity.pdbx_description
1 polymer ?
#
loop_
_entity_poly.entity_id
_entity_poly.type
_entity_poly.pdbx_seq_one_letter_code
_entity_poly.pdbx_strand_id
1 'polypeptide(L)'
;VYKRQILILIIAISAIGFLMLFSVAGGSLEPWAKLQMIRFSFGFLLMLIIAFVPIWFWRNISGLAYIVSIVLLVVVEFYGVAGMGAVRWIDLGFMRLQPSEIVKVTVVMFLASYYDWLPKNKVSRPLWILLPLIIIILPVLMVLRQPDLGTGLLILIGGLTILFVAGVSWIYFLLSGLGIFTFVFSIFYFRGTEFQILKDYQYRRIDTFLDPANDPLGAGYHITQSKIALGSGGFSGRGFMQGTQSRLNFLPEKHTDFIFTTLAEEFGFVGGFTLLGLYFLMIIFCGIVALGCKDRYSGLIVSGLNMTFFLYFAVNMAMVMGMAPVVGVPLPLVSYGGSAMFVIMIAFGLIQSAEIHKAR
;
A
#
# COMPACT_ATOMS: atom_id res chain seq x y z
N VAL A 1 16.70 2.75 -20.51
CA VAL A 1 15.42 3.02 -21.20
C VAL A 1 14.28 3.11 -20.19
N TYR A 2 14.10 2.12 -19.30
CA TYR A 2 12.92 2.02 -18.40
C TYR A 2 12.82 3.13 -17.33
N LYS A 3 13.93 3.74 -16.90
CA LYS A 3 13.91 4.84 -15.93
C LYS A 3 13.09 6.06 -16.39
N ARG A 4 13.12 6.42 -17.68
CA ARG A 4 12.33 7.53 -18.21
C ARG A 4 10.83 7.19 -18.26
N GLN A 5 10.49 5.94 -18.60
CA GLN A 5 9.11 5.46 -18.68
C GLN A 5 8.44 5.45 -17.30
N ILE A 6 9.15 4.97 -16.26
CA ILE A 6 8.66 5.02 -14.87
C ILE A 6 8.41 6.46 -14.43
N LEU A 7 9.31 7.40 -14.73
CA LEU A 7 9.12 8.82 -14.39
C LEU A 7 7.89 9.43 -15.08
N ILE A 8 7.71 9.14 -16.38
CA ILE A 8 6.53 9.60 -17.13
C ILE A 8 5.24 9.05 -16.51
N LEU A 9 5.22 7.77 -16.15
CA LEU A 9 4.04 7.15 -15.53
C LEU A 9 3.74 7.73 -14.15
N ILE A 10 4.75 8.00 -13.32
CA ILE A 10 4.57 8.66 -12.01
C ILE A 10 3.89 10.01 -12.22
N ILE A 11 4.37 10.82 -13.17
CA ILE A 11 3.81 12.13 -13.45
C ILE A 11 2.38 12.01 -14.02
N ALA A 12 2.14 11.08 -14.93
CA ALA A 12 0.82 10.87 -15.54
C ALA A 12 -0.23 10.44 -14.53
N ILE A 13 0.09 9.44 -13.68
CA ILE A 13 -0.81 8.95 -12.61
C ILE A 13 -1.09 10.06 -11.60
N SER A 14 -0.05 10.80 -11.17
CA SER A 14 -0.22 11.90 -10.21
C SER A 14 -1.01 13.08 -10.79
N ALA A 15 -0.86 13.38 -12.09
CA ALA A 15 -1.65 14.41 -12.77
C ALA A 15 -3.15 14.07 -12.75
N ILE A 16 -3.50 12.81 -13.00
CA ILE A 16 -4.88 12.33 -12.84
C ILE A 16 -5.35 12.51 -11.39
N GLY A 17 -4.50 12.18 -10.40
CA GLY A 17 -4.80 12.40 -8.99
C GLY A 17 -5.08 13.87 -8.66
N PHE A 18 -4.28 14.80 -9.16
CA PHE A 18 -4.49 16.23 -8.94
C PHE A 18 -5.80 16.72 -9.57
N LEU A 19 -6.11 16.25 -10.79
CA LEU A 19 -7.36 16.54 -11.47
C LEU A 19 -8.55 16.06 -10.64
N MET A 20 -8.49 14.84 -10.10
CA MET A 20 -9.57 14.28 -9.30
C MET A 20 -9.72 14.98 -7.95
N LEU A 21 -8.61 15.34 -7.28
CA LEU A 21 -8.68 16.12 -6.04
C LEU A 21 -9.26 17.52 -6.27
N PHE A 22 -9.00 18.15 -7.41
CA PHE A 22 -9.62 19.39 -7.81
C PHE A 22 -11.13 19.24 -8.04
N SER A 23 -11.55 18.16 -8.71
CA SER A 23 -12.99 17.87 -8.90
C SER A 23 -13.70 17.62 -7.58
N VAL A 24 -13.10 16.77 -6.70
CA VAL A 24 -13.66 16.46 -5.36
C VAL A 24 -13.81 17.71 -4.49
N ALA A 25 -12.94 18.72 -4.68
CA ALA A 25 -13.02 20.02 -4.00
C ALA A 25 -14.03 20.99 -4.63
N GLY A 26 -14.80 20.54 -5.62
CA GLY A 26 -15.81 21.39 -6.28
C GLY A 26 -15.22 22.46 -7.21
N GLY A 27 -14.04 22.20 -7.81
CA GLY A 27 -13.35 23.13 -8.70
C GLY A 27 -12.40 24.09 -7.97
N SER A 28 -11.99 23.76 -6.75
CA SER A 28 -10.99 24.51 -5.98
C SER A 28 -9.70 23.70 -5.86
N LEU A 29 -8.56 24.39 -5.87
CA LEU A 29 -7.28 23.75 -5.54
C LEU A 29 -7.14 23.47 -4.04
N GLU A 30 -7.85 24.21 -3.21
CA GLU A 30 -7.86 24.02 -1.75
C GLU A 30 -9.09 23.21 -1.32
N PRO A 31 -8.97 22.40 -0.27
CA PRO A 31 -7.79 22.23 0.58
C PRO A 31 -6.83 21.13 0.10
N TRP A 32 -7.20 20.26 -0.85
CA TRP A 32 -6.49 19.00 -1.11
C TRP A 32 -5.47 19.06 -2.26
N ALA A 33 -5.87 19.53 -3.43
CA ALA A 33 -5.04 19.46 -4.65
C ALA A 33 -3.74 20.25 -4.50
N LYS A 34 -3.78 21.49 -3.98
CA LYS A 34 -2.59 22.34 -3.77
C LYS A 34 -1.58 21.70 -2.82
N LEU A 35 -2.03 21.19 -1.67
CA LEU A 35 -1.16 20.53 -0.71
C LEU A 35 -0.56 19.24 -1.28
N GLN A 36 -1.34 18.48 -2.06
CA GLN A 36 -0.85 17.25 -2.70
C GLN A 36 0.19 17.55 -3.78
N MET A 37 0.00 18.61 -4.58
CA MET A 37 1.01 19.07 -5.56
C MET A 37 2.34 19.48 -4.89
N ILE A 38 2.26 20.21 -3.78
CA ILE A 38 3.44 20.60 -3.00
C ILE A 38 4.16 19.34 -2.47
N ARG A 39 3.42 18.41 -1.85
CA ARG A 39 3.99 17.15 -1.33
C ARG A 39 4.58 16.29 -2.45
N PHE A 40 3.91 16.23 -3.59
CA PHE A 40 4.44 15.55 -4.78
C PHE A 40 5.75 16.16 -5.24
N SER A 41 5.86 17.49 -5.35
CA SER A 41 7.08 18.18 -5.80
C SER A 41 8.27 17.88 -4.88
N PHE A 42 8.07 17.97 -3.56
CA PHE A 42 9.10 17.61 -2.60
C PHE A 42 9.43 16.11 -2.61
N GLY A 43 8.41 15.25 -2.69
CA GLY A 43 8.60 13.80 -2.79
C GLY A 43 9.31 13.39 -4.08
N PHE A 44 8.99 14.04 -5.20
CA PHE A 44 9.63 13.81 -6.49
C PHE A 44 11.11 14.21 -6.46
N LEU A 45 11.43 15.37 -5.85
CA LEU A 45 12.81 15.78 -5.64
C LEU A 45 13.57 14.79 -4.75
N LEU A 46 12.96 14.35 -3.65
CA LEU A 46 13.53 13.32 -2.76
C LEU A 46 13.77 12.02 -3.51
N MET A 47 12.82 11.59 -4.34
CA MET A 47 12.95 10.40 -5.21
C MET A 47 14.18 10.52 -6.13
N LEU A 48 14.38 11.68 -6.77
CA LEU A 48 15.55 11.92 -7.63
C LEU A 48 16.85 11.86 -6.83
N ILE A 49 16.91 12.48 -5.65
CA ILE A 49 18.08 12.41 -4.77
C ILE A 49 18.40 10.94 -4.43
N ILE A 50 17.42 10.16 -4.00
CA ILE A 50 17.57 8.74 -3.67
C ILE A 50 18.06 7.93 -4.89
N ALA A 51 17.54 8.23 -6.07
CA ALA A 51 17.89 7.55 -7.31
C ALA A 51 19.36 7.73 -7.70
N PHE A 52 19.97 8.87 -7.38
CA PHE A 52 21.40 9.13 -7.65
C PHE A 52 22.34 8.54 -6.60
N VAL A 53 21.83 8.17 -5.42
CA VAL A 53 22.64 7.49 -4.41
C VAL A 53 22.86 6.02 -4.81
N PRO A 54 24.09 5.51 -4.80
CA PRO A 54 24.41 4.16 -5.23
C PRO A 54 23.66 3.10 -4.41
N ILE A 55 23.21 2.03 -5.08
CA ILE A 55 22.40 0.97 -4.46
C ILE A 55 23.12 0.25 -3.31
N TRP A 56 24.46 0.15 -3.34
CA TRP A 56 25.25 -0.44 -2.27
C TRP A 56 25.13 0.33 -0.94
N PHE A 57 24.94 1.65 -1.00
CA PHE A 57 24.71 2.45 0.20
C PHE A 57 23.40 2.03 0.89
N TRP A 58 22.31 1.90 0.13
CA TRP A 58 21.02 1.47 0.63
C TRP A 58 21.06 0.07 1.23
N ARG A 59 21.83 -0.84 0.62
CA ARG A 59 22.08 -2.17 1.17
C ARG A 59 22.74 -2.11 2.55
N ASN A 60 23.76 -1.28 2.70
CA ASN A 60 24.53 -1.20 3.95
C ASN A 60 23.74 -0.57 5.10
N ILE A 61 22.86 0.39 4.82
CA ILE A 61 22.05 1.05 5.86
C ILE A 61 20.73 0.33 6.12
N SER A 62 20.38 -0.71 5.38
CA SER A 62 19.07 -1.39 5.46
C SER A 62 18.71 -1.87 6.87
N GLY A 63 19.68 -2.45 7.59
CA GLY A 63 19.49 -2.89 8.98
C GLY A 63 19.24 -1.72 9.94
N LEU A 64 20.02 -0.63 9.81
CA LEU A 64 19.82 0.57 10.60
C LEU A 64 18.46 1.21 10.30
N ALA A 65 18.09 1.32 9.02
CA ALA A 65 16.80 1.86 8.62
C ALA A 65 15.62 1.05 9.20
N TYR A 66 15.74 -0.27 9.22
CA TYR A 66 14.74 -1.15 9.84
C TYR A 66 14.65 -0.89 11.35
N ILE A 67 15.78 -0.85 12.08
CA ILE A 67 15.78 -0.60 13.53
C ILE A 67 15.14 0.77 13.83
N VAL A 68 15.52 1.81 13.10
CA VAL A 68 14.94 3.15 13.26
C VAL A 68 13.43 3.13 13.03
N SER A 69 12.96 2.41 12.00
CA SER A 69 11.53 2.32 11.73
C SER A 69 10.74 1.56 12.82
N ILE A 70 11.34 0.53 13.43
CA ILE A 70 10.76 -0.16 14.59
C ILE A 70 10.71 0.77 15.81
N VAL A 71 11.78 1.52 16.08
CA VAL A 71 11.79 2.52 17.17
C VAL A 71 10.69 3.57 16.96
N LEU A 72 10.49 4.05 15.73
CA LEU A 72 9.40 4.97 15.41
C LEU A 72 8.01 4.37 15.64
N LEU A 73 7.82 3.06 15.38
CA LEU A 73 6.57 2.36 15.73
C LEU A 73 6.34 2.31 17.24
N VAL A 74 7.40 2.11 18.03
CA VAL A 74 7.31 2.17 19.50
C VAL A 74 7.00 3.58 19.95
N VAL A 75 7.67 4.59 19.41
CA VAL A 75 7.43 6.01 19.75
C VAL A 75 5.98 6.41 19.50
N VAL A 76 5.39 5.97 18.38
CA VAL A 76 3.98 6.28 18.07
C VAL A 76 3.01 5.68 19.08
N GLU A 77 3.34 4.55 19.69
CA GLU A 77 2.48 3.93 20.71
C GLU A 77 2.37 4.79 21.97
N PHE A 78 3.44 5.53 22.32
CA PHE A 78 3.51 6.37 23.54
C PHE A 78 3.21 7.85 23.27
N TYR A 79 3.63 8.39 22.14
CA TYR A 79 3.58 9.81 21.82
C TYR A 79 2.74 10.14 20.57
N GLY A 80 2.04 9.15 20.03
CA GLY A 80 1.27 9.32 18.80
C GLY A 80 0.03 10.21 18.99
N VAL A 81 -0.37 10.86 17.91
CA VAL A 81 -1.59 11.63 17.82
C VAL A 81 -2.71 10.75 17.27
N ALA A 82 -3.89 10.85 17.91
CA ALA A 82 -5.08 10.14 17.46
C ALA A 82 -5.62 10.79 16.16
N GLY A 83 -5.86 9.96 15.17
CA GLY A 83 -6.54 10.34 13.92
C GLY A 83 -7.44 9.19 13.47
N MET A 84 -8.67 9.50 13.04
CA MET A 84 -9.65 8.49 12.59
C MET A 84 -9.87 7.33 13.58
N GLY A 85 -9.87 7.63 14.88
CA GLY A 85 -10.14 6.64 15.95
C GLY A 85 -8.96 5.76 16.34
N ALA A 86 -7.74 6.02 15.87
CA ALA A 86 -6.55 5.27 16.27
C ALA A 86 -5.31 6.17 16.37
N VAL A 87 -4.38 5.78 17.26
CA VAL A 87 -3.09 6.48 17.45
C VAL A 87 -2.08 5.88 16.49
N ARG A 88 -1.80 6.58 15.38
CA ARG A 88 -0.94 6.05 14.28
C ARG A 88 0.05 7.07 13.73
N TRP A 89 -0.06 8.33 14.13
CA TRP A 89 0.62 9.45 13.52
C TRP A 89 1.57 10.13 14.50
N ILE A 90 2.73 10.53 14.02
CA ILE A 90 3.62 11.47 14.71
C ILE A 90 3.44 12.83 14.05
N ASP A 91 3.08 13.84 14.83
CA ASP A 91 2.97 15.20 14.31
C ASP A 91 4.35 15.87 14.33
N LEU A 92 4.85 16.19 13.13
CA LEU A 92 6.13 16.90 12.94
C LEU A 92 5.94 18.41 12.79
N GLY A 93 4.71 18.93 13.01
CA GLY A 93 4.35 20.33 12.84
C GLY A 93 4.01 20.71 11.40
N PHE A 94 4.84 20.37 10.42
CA PHE A 94 4.59 20.64 8.99
C PHE A 94 3.90 19.47 8.27
N MET A 95 3.98 18.26 8.80
CA MET A 95 3.28 17.07 8.29
C MET A 95 3.07 16.03 9.38
N ARG A 96 2.06 15.19 9.21
CA ARG A 96 1.86 13.99 10.01
C ARG A 96 2.54 12.81 9.35
N LEU A 97 3.46 12.18 10.06
CA LEU A 97 4.21 11.00 9.63
C LEU A 97 3.56 9.74 10.21
N GLN A 98 3.32 8.75 9.37
CA GLN A 98 2.87 7.42 9.80
C GLN A 98 4.06 6.45 9.74
N PRO A 99 4.63 6.02 10.89
CA PRO A 99 5.81 5.15 10.89
C PRO A 99 5.59 3.82 10.19
N SER A 100 4.40 3.26 10.26
CA SER A 100 4.06 2.00 9.57
C SER A 100 4.19 2.09 8.05
N GLU A 101 4.09 3.30 7.45
CA GLU A 101 4.37 3.52 6.03
C GLU A 101 5.86 3.27 5.72
N ILE A 102 6.76 3.80 6.56
CA ILE A 102 8.21 3.64 6.41
C ILE A 102 8.62 2.17 6.58
N VAL A 103 8.01 1.48 7.55
CA VAL A 103 8.30 0.07 7.85
C VAL A 103 8.10 -0.85 6.65
N LYS A 104 7.11 -0.60 5.80
CA LYS A 104 6.88 -1.39 4.57
C LYS A 104 8.11 -1.40 3.66
N VAL A 105 8.76 -0.26 3.51
CA VAL A 105 9.98 -0.14 2.69
C VAL A 105 11.19 -0.73 3.40
N THR A 106 11.37 -0.44 4.70
CA THR A 106 12.55 -0.90 5.45
C THR A 106 12.57 -2.40 5.69
N VAL A 107 11.42 -3.07 5.86
CA VAL A 107 11.30 -4.53 5.89
C VAL A 107 11.80 -5.13 4.58
N VAL A 108 11.35 -4.61 3.44
CA VAL A 108 11.80 -5.05 2.11
C VAL A 108 13.31 -4.85 1.95
N MET A 109 13.83 -3.67 2.32
CA MET A 109 15.27 -3.38 2.25
C MET A 109 16.10 -4.36 3.08
N PHE A 110 15.68 -4.60 4.32
CA PHE A 110 16.44 -5.45 5.24
C PHE A 110 16.38 -6.92 4.83
N LEU A 111 15.22 -7.43 4.45
CA LEU A 111 15.10 -8.80 3.93
C LEU A 111 15.91 -9.02 2.65
N ALA A 112 15.91 -8.05 1.73
CA ALA A 112 16.72 -8.11 0.52
C ALA A 112 18.21 -8.17 0.86
N SER A 113 18.69 -7.37 1.82
CA SER A 113 20.07 -7.39 2.30
C SER A 113 20.43 -8.71 2.98
N TYR A 114 19.53 -9.26 3.79
CA TYR A 114 19.71 -10.54 4.45
C TYR A 114 19.88 -11.69 3.44
N TYR A 115 18.97 -11.77 2.43
CA TYR A 115 19.04 -12.83 1.42
C TYR A 115 20.15 -12.61 0.39
N ASP A 116 20.65 -11.39 0.20
CA ASP A 116 21.85 -11.12 -0.57
C ASP A 116 23.10 -11.69 0.12
N TRP A 117 23.21 -11.50 1.43
CA TRP A 117 24.29 -12.05 2.25
C TRP A 117 24.21 -13.58 2.38
N LEU A 118 23.01 -14.17 2.42
CA LEU A 118 22.82 -15.59 2.69
C LEU A 118 23.18 -16.47 1.48
N PRO A 119 24.05 -17.51 1.62
CA PRO A 119 24.32 -18.46 0.55
C PRO A 119 23.05 -19.20 0.07
N LYS A 120 22.93 -19.42 -1.23
CA LYS A 120 21.74 -20.01 -1.86
C LYS A 120 21.34 -21.36 -1.27
N ASN A 121 22.31 -22.19 -0.86
CA ASN A 121 22.08 -23.52 -0.26
C ASN A 121 21.47 -23.47 1.16
N LYS A 122 21.43 -22.30 1.80
CA LYS A 122 20.87 -22.11 3.14
C LYS A 122 19.48 -21.46 3.13
N VAL A 123 19.04 -20.91 2.01
CA VAL A 123 17.81 -20.10 1.88
C VAL A 123 16.56 -20.84 2.38
N SER A 124 16.44 -22.14 2.10
CA SER A 124 15.27 -22.94 2.50
C SER A 124 15.48 -23.75 3.78
N ARG A 125 16.57 -23.54 4.53
CA ARG A 125 16.76 -24.25 5.80
C ARG A 125 15.92 -23.57 6.90
N PRO A 126 15.20 -24.33 7.75
CA PRO A 126 14.26 -23.77 8.74
C PRO A 126 14.88 -22.72 9.67
N LEU A 127 16.12 -22.98 10.13
CA LEU A 127 16.83 -22.08 11.05
C LEU A 127 17.08 -20.70 10.42
N TRP A 128 17.34 -20.63 9.11
CA TRP A 128 17.62 -19.39 8.40
C TRP A 128 16.37 -18.66 7.92
N ILE A 129 15.19 -19.30 7.98
CA ILE A 129 13.89 -18.70 7.70
C ILE A 129 13.33 -18.00 8.96
N LEU A 130 13.74 -18.43 10.15
CA LEU A 130 13.23 -17.92 11.41
C LEU A 130 13.47 -16.41 11.57
N LEU A 131 14.70 -15.93 11.27
CA LEU A 131 15.03 -14.51 11.37
C LEU A 131 14.19 -13.62 10.41
N PRO A 132 14.09 -13.94 9.10
CA PRO A 132 13.17 -13.26 8.20
C PRO A 132 11.72 -13.22 8.70
N LEU A 133 11.22 -14.31 9.25
CA LEU A 133 9.86 -14.33 9.83
C LEU A 133 9.72 -13.37 11.01
N ILE A 134 10.72 -13.29 11.90
CA ILE A 134 10.72 -12.33 13.01
C ILE A 134 10.73 -10.89 12.46
N ILE A 135 11.55 -10.60 11.44
CA ILE A 135 11.63 -9.27 10.78
C ILE A 135 10.29 -8.85 10.20
N ILE A 136 9.47 -9.79 9.71
CA ILE A 136 8.15 -9.52 9.16
C ILE A 136 7.10 -9.43 10.27
N ILE A 137 7.05 -10.44 11.17
CA ILE A 137 5.97 -10.60 12.13
C ILE A 137 6.03 -9.52 13.21
N LEU A 138 7.21 -9.13 13.68
CA LEU A 138 7.36 -8.11 14.71
C LEU A 138 6.63 -6.79 14.37
N PRO A 139 6.93 -6.12 13.24
CA PRO A 139 6.23 -4.90 12.87
C PRO A 139 4.74 -5.15 12.55
N VAL A 140 4.37 -6.30 11.98
CA VAL A 140 2.97 -6.66 11.73
C VAL A 140 2.19 -6.67 13.05
N LEU A 141 2.69 -7.32 14.09
CA LEU A 141 2.02 -7.37 15.40
C LEU A 141 1.90 -5.98 16.03
N MET A 142 2.93 -5.13 15.90
CA MET A 142 2.89 -3.75 16.41
C MET A 142 1.83 -2.91 15.66
N VAL A 143 1.74 -3.04 14.34
CA VAL A 143 0.75 -2.34 13.51
C VAL A 143 -0.67 -2.84 13.77
N LEU A 144 -0.85 -4.13 14.01
CA LEU A 144 -2.15 -4.70 14.39
C LEU A 144 -2.65 -4.18 15.75
N ARG A 145 -1.75 -3.85 16.68
CA ARG A 145 -2.11 -3.18 17.94
C ARG A 145 -2.64 -1.75 17.70
N GLN A 146 -2.21 -1.09 16.64
CA GLN A 146 -2.69 0.23 16.20
C GLN A 146 -3.98 0.16 15.37
N PRO A 147 -4.80 -0.86 15.49
CA PRO A 147 -5.85 -1.44 14.64
C PRO A 147 -5.75 -1.09 13.14
N ASP A 148 -4.58 -1.25 12.54
CA ASP A 148 -4.30 -1.00 11.12
C ASP A 148 -4.08 -2.32 10.35
N LEU A 149 -5.19 -2.99 10.01
CA LEU A 149 -5.16 -4.26 9.29
C LEU A 149 -4.59 -4.10 7.87
N GLY A 150 -4.92 -3.00 7.18
CA GLY A 150 -4.47 -2.76 5.82
C GLY A 150 -2.95 -2.71 5.72
N THR A 151 -2.33 -1.88 6.53
CA THR A 151 -0.87 -1.74 6.56
C THR A 151 -0.19 -3.02 7.05
N GLY A 152 -0.76 -3.71 8.06
CA GLY A 152 -0.24 -5.00 8.51
C GLY A 152 -0.21 -6.06 7.41
N LEU A 153 -1.27 -6.14 6.60
CA LEU A 153 -1.35 -7.04 5.45
C LEU A 153 -0.30 -6.70 4.37
N LEU A 154 -0.11 -5.41 4.08
CA LEU A 154 0.88 -4.95 3.11
C LEU A 154 2.31 -5.31 3.55
N ILE A 155 2.64 -5.15 4.83
CA ILE A 155 3.96 -5.54 5.39
C ILE A 155 4.14 -7.07 5.28
N LEU A 156 3.13 -7.83 5.68
CA LEU A 156 3.18 -9.29 5.67
C LEU A 156 3.41 -9.84 4.25
N ILE A 157 2.56 -9.45 3.30
CA ILE A 157 2.65 -9.97 1.93
C ILE A 157 3.90 -9.43 1.23
N GLY A 158 4.25 -8.15 1.42
CA GLY A 158 5.49 -7.58 0.89
C GLY A 158 6.75 -8.32 1.38
N GLY A 159 6.80 -8.65 2.68
CA GLY A 159 7.87 -9.45 3.27
C GLY A 159 7.90 -10.89 2.72
N LEU A 160 6.76 -11.57 2.69
CA LEU A 160 6.66 -12.93 2.13
C LEU A 160 7.06 -13.00 0.66
N THR A 161 6.80 -11.93 -0.11
CA THR A 161 7.23 -11.83 -1.51
C THR A 161 8.75 -11.90 -1.62
N ILE A 162 9.49 -11.22 -0.72
CA ILE A 162 10.96 -11.31 -0.71
C ILE A 162 11.41 -12.74 -0.44
N LEU A 163 10.81 -13.45 0.51
CA LEU A 163 11.12 -14.84 0.80
C LEU A 163 10.91 -15.73 -0.44
N PHE A 164 9.79 -15.52 -1.13
CA PHE A 164 9.44 -16.26 -2.33
C PHE A 164 10.44 -16.01 -3.47
N VAL A 165 10.71 -14.73 -3.78
CA VAL A 165 11.65 -14.34 -4.84
C VAL A 165 13.10 -14.74 -4.50
N ALA A 166 13.48 -14.74 -3.21
CA ALA A 166 14.78 -15.20 -2.75
C ALA A 166 15.01 -16.70 -2.97
N GLY A 167 13.94 -17.47 -3.20
CA GLY A 167 14.00 -18.91 -3.48
C GLY A 167 13.75 -19.80 -2.26
N VAL A 168 13.01 -19.30 -1.26
CA VAL A 168 12.51 -20.15 -0.17
C VAL A 168 11.56 -21.18 -0.74
N SER A 169 11.67 -22.44 -0.29
CA SER A 169 10.86 -23.55 -0.80
C SER A 169 9.36 -23.26 -0.69
N TRP A 170 8.62 -23.49 -1.78
CA TRP A 170 7.18 -23.26 -1.86
C TRP A 170 6.37 -24.07 -0.84
N ILE A 171 6.94 -25.15 -0.29
CA ILE A 171 6.34 -25.98 0.76
C ILE A 171 6.00 -25.14 2.00
N TYR A 172 6.87 -24.19 2.38
CA TYR A 172 6.60 -23.30 3.53
C TYR A 172 5.40 -22.38 3.26
N PHE A 173 5.23 -21.94 2.03
CA PHE A 173 4.06 -21.12 1.65
C PHE A 173 2.79 -21.96 1.62
N LEU A 174 2.85 -23.22 1.15
CA LEU A 174 1.73 -24.13 1.21
C LEU A 174 1.32 -24.42 2.66
N LEU A 175 2.28 -24.73 3.53
CA LEU A 175 2.02 -25.00 4.95
C LEU A 175 1.46 -23.77 5.66
N SER A 176 2.01 -22.57 5.39
CA SER A 176 1.46 -21.34 5.94
C SER A 176 0.06 -21.04 5.43
N GLY A 177 -0.21 -21.28 4.14
CA GLY A 177 -1.56 -21.16 3.56
C GLY A 177 -2.56 -22.11 4.19
N LEU A 178 -2.17 -23.37 4.41
CA LEU A 178 -3.00 -24.36 5.12
C LEU A 178 -3.26 -23.92 6.57
N GLY A 179 -2.23 -23.40 7.26
CA GLY A 179 -2.36 -22.85 8.61
C GLY A 179 -3.34 -21.66 8.68
N ILE A 180 -3.23 -20.72 7.73
CA ILE A 180 -4.16 -19.58 7.62
C ILE A 180 -5.57 -20.08 7.32
N PHE A 181 -5.74 -21.02 6.40
CA PHE A 181 -7.04 -21.60 6.08
C PHE A 181 -7.67 -22.27 7.31
N THR A 182 -6.91 -23.08 8.03
CA THR A 182 -7.37 -23.72 9.27
C THR A 182 -7.75 -22.69 10.34
N PHE A 183 -6.95 -21.61 10.47
CA PHE A 183 -7.23 -20.53 11.42
C PHE A 183 -8.52 -19.79 11.05
N VAL A 184 -8.70 -19.41 9.77
CA VAL A 184 -9.93 -18.76 9.30
C VAL A 184 -11.14 -19.70 9.48
N PHE A 185 -11.01 -20.98 9.15
CA PHE A 185 -12.05 -21.96 9.39
C PHE A 185 -12.42 -22.04 10.89
N SER A 186 -11.42 -22.05 11.78
CA SER A 186 -11.63 -22.07 13.22
C SER A 186 -12.38 -20.83 13.73
N ILE A 187 -12.13 -19.64 13.15
CA ILE A 187 -12.87 -18.41 13.47
C ILE A 187 -14.37 -18.59 13.25
N PHE A 188 -14.76 -19.15 12.11
CA PHE A 188 -16.18 -19.38 11.81
C PHE A 188 -16.77 -20.56 12.62
N TYR A 189 -16.00 -21.63 12.82
CA TYR A 189 -16.45 -22.83 13.52
C TYR A 189 -16.71 -22.56 15.02
N PHE A 190 -15.84 -21.79 15.69
CA PHE A 190 -15.98 -21.48 17.12
C PHE A 190 -16.81 -20.23 17.40
N ARG A 191 -17.43 -19.63 16.41
CA ARG A 191 -18.30 -18.46 16.58
C ARG A 191 -19.48 -18.78 17.52
N GLY A 192 -19.70 -17.93 18.54
CA GLY A 192 -20.78 -18.09 19.51
C GLY A 192 -20.54 -19.18 20.55
N THR A 193 -19.35 -19.77 20.61
CA THR A 193 -18.94 -20.73 21.65
C THR A 193 -18.04 -20.06 22.69
N GLU A 194 -17.76 -20.75 23.81
CA GLU A 194 -16.80 -20.29 24.83
C GLU A 194 -15.37 -20.13 24.28
N PHE A 195 -15.06 -20.82 23.18
CA PHE A 195 -13.76 -20.75 22.50
C PHE A 195 -13.74 -19.73 21.37
N GLN A 196 -14.62 -18.74 21.39
CA GLN A 196 -14.67 -17.69 20.37
C GLN A 196 -13.34 -16.94 20.27
N ILE A 197 -12.73 -16.93 19.05
CA ILE A 197 -11.39 -16.39 18.80
C ILE A 197 -11.41 -14.87 18.63
N LEU A 198 -12.41 -14.34 17.92
CA LEU A 198 -12.56 -12.92 17.65
C LEU A 198 -13.56 -12.27 18.61
N LYS A 199 -13.40 -10.97 18.85
CA LYS A 199 -14.39 -10.16 19.58
C LYS A 199 -15.61 -9.87 18.70
N ASP A 200 -16.76 -9.64 19.30
CA ASP A 200 -18.05 -9.41 18.57
C ASP A 200 -17.96 -8.27 17.55
N TYR A 201 -17.24 -7.19 17.85
CA TYR A 201 -17.07 -6.10 16.91
C TYR A 201 -16.26 -6.50 15.67
N GLN A 202 -15.36 -7.50 15.77
CA GLN A 202 -14.59 -8.03 14.64
C GLN A 202 -15.47 -8.92 13.76
N TYR A 203 -16.32 -9.74 14.38
CA TYR A 203 -17.34 -10.50 13.63
C TYR A 203 -18.32 -9.58 12.92
N ARG A 204 -18.78 -8.50 13.53
CA ARG A 204 -19.63 -7.51 12.86
C ARG A 204 -18.98 -6.93 11.60
N ARG A 205 -17.67 -6.67 11.61
CA ARG A 205 -16.96 -6.23 10.39
C ARG A 205 -16.97 -7.27 9.28
N ILE A 206 -16.85 -8.56 9.65
CA ILE A 206 -16.95 -9.66 8.68
C ILE A 206 -18.39 -9.73 8.14
N ASP A 207 -19.38 -9.67 9.01
CA ASP A 207 -20.80 -9.70 8.63
C ASP A 207 -21.17 -8.52 7.72
N THR A 208 -20.73 -7.31 8.07
CA THR A 208 -20.94 -6.12 7.23
C THR A 208 -20.27 -6.23 5.87
N PHE A 209 -19.12 -6.90 5.79
CA PHE A 209 -18.48 -7.16 4.51
C PHE A 209 -19.24 -8.17 3.66
N LEU A 210 -19.74 -9.26 4.28
CA LEU A 210 -20.51 -10.30 3.59
C LEU A 210 -21.91 -9.82 3.18
N ASP A 211 -22.54 -9.01 4.04
CA ASP A 211 -23.82 -8.39 3.78
C ASP A 211 -23.83 -6.91 4.22
N PRO A 212 -23.45 -5.99 3.30
CA PRO A 212 -23.42 -4.55 3.59
C PRO A 212 -24.77 -3.96 3.98
N ALA A 213 -25.88 -4.61 3.67
CA ALA A 213 -27.22 -4.13 4.03
C ALA A 213 -27.47 -4.16 5.55
N ASN A 214 -26.71 -4.95 6.29
CA ASN A 214 -26.81 -5.03 7.75
C ASN A 214 -26.20 -3.83 8.48
N ASP A 215 -25.42 -2.98 7.79
CA ASP A 215 -24.83 -1.76 8.36
C ASP A 215 -25.05 -0.56 7.44
N PRO A 216 -26.29 -0.05 7.38
CA PRO A 216 -26.69 1.01 6.45
C PRO A 216 -26.17 2.41 6.83
N LEU A 217 -25.49 2.57 7.97
CA LEU A 217 -24.95 3.86 8.46
C LEU A 217 -23.44 3.84 8.67
N GLY A 218 -22.79 2.68 8.55
CA GLY A 218 -21.34 2.51 8.75
C GLY A 218 -20.60 2.07 7.49
N ALA A 219 -19.72 1.07 7.65
CA ALA A 219 -18.88 0.57 6.54
C ALA A 219 -19.69 0.01 5.36
N GLY A 220 -20.86 -0.59 5.62
CA GLY A 220 -21.77 -1.07 4.58
C GLY A 220 -22.31 0.05 3.69
N TYR A 221 -22.58 1.23 4.28
CA TYR A 221 -22.97 2.42 3.53
C TYR A 221 -21.91 2.83 2.51
N HIS A 222 -20.64 2.92 2.94
CA HIS A 222 -19.54 3.32 2.07
C HIS A 222 -19.36 2.36 0.88
N ILE A 223 -19.44 1.04 1.12
CA ILE A 223 -19.35 0.02 0.08
C ILE A 223 -20.50 0.15 -0.92
N THR A 224 -21.73 0.34 -0.41
CA THR A 224 -22.94 0.47 -1.25
C THR A 224 -22.86 1.74 -2.11
N GLN A 225 -22.51 2.89 -1.51
CA GLN A 225 -22.37 4.14 -2.26
C GLN A 225 -21.24 4.08 -3.29
N SER A 226 -20.14 3.40 -2.96
CA SER A 226 -19.04 3.14 -3.89
C SER A 226 -19.52 2.37 -5.13
N LYS A 227 -20.25 1.26 -4.93
CA LYS A 227 -20.80 0.47 -6.03
C LYS A 227 -21.81 1.25 -6.88
N ILE A 228 -22.64 2.09 -6.26
CA ILE A 228 -23.58 2.97 -6.97
C ILE A 228 -22.81 3.98 -7.82
N ALA A 229 -21.76 4.61 -7.27
CA ALA A 229 -20.94 5.57 -8.00
C ALA A 229 -20.26 4.91 -9.21
N LEU A 230 -19.63 3.74 -9.01
CA LEU A 230 -19.00 2.95 -10.08
C LEU A 230 -20.00 2.60 -11.20
N GLY A 231 -21.19 2.10 -10.82
CA GLY A 231 -22.23 1.72 -11.78
C GLY A 231 -22.84 2.90 -12.53
N SER A 232 -22.94 4.07 -11.88
CA SER A 232 -23.58 5.26 -12.44
C SER A 232 -22.74 5.96 -13.52
N GLY A 233 -21.42 5.71 -13.55
CA GLY A 233 -20.52 6.29 -14.55
C GLY A 233 -20.72 5.74 -15.96
N GLY A 234 -21.26 4.54 -16.12
CA GLY A 234 -21.45 3.92 -17.44
C GLY A 234 -20.14 3.83 -18.23
N PHE A 235 -20.23 3.95 -19.56
CA PHE A 235 -19.06 3.81 -20.43
C PHE A 235 -18.20 5.09 -20.49
N SER A 236 -18.81 6.26 -20.67
CA SER A 236 -18.12 7.55 -20.88
C SER A 236 -18.12 8.49 -19.68
N GLY A 237 -18.77 8.10 -18.57
CA GLY A 237 -18.91 8.95 -17.40
C GLY A 237 -20.06 9.95 -17.49
N ARG A 238 -20.33 10.62 -16.38
CA ARG A 238 -21.31 11.70 -16.28
C ARG A 238 -20.77 13.07 -16.71
N GLY A 239 -19.45 13.16 -16.89
CA GLY A 239 -18.74 14.39 -17.18
C GLY A 239 -17.92 14.89 -16.00
N PHE A 240 -16.84 15.61 -16.30
CA PHE A 240 -15.94 16.18 -15.30
C PHE A 240 -16.69 17.12 -14.36
N MET A 241 -16.49 16.95 -13.05
CA MET A 241 -17.18 17.67 -11.97
C MET A 241 -18.72 17.48 -11.95
N GLN A 242 -19.27 16.46 -12.63
CA GLN A 242 -20.70 16.19 -12.66
C GLN A 242 -21.11 14.92 -11.89
N GLY A 243 -20.16 14.32 -11.15
CA GLY A 243 -20.40 13.17 -10.28
C GLY A 243 -21.38 13.52 -9.14
N THR A 244 -22.52 12.83 -9.08
CA THR A 244 -23.57 13.09 -8.10
C THR A 244 -23.18 12.61 -6.71
N GLN A 245 -22.56 11.42 -6.60
CA GLN A 245 -22.16 10.84 -5.31
C GLN A 245 -21.08 11.69 -4.63
N SER A 246 -20.13 12.20 -5.42
CA SER A 246 -19.08 13.09 -4.93
C SER A 246 -19.63 14.47 -4.53
N ARG A 247 -20.50 15.09 -5.34
CA ARG A 247 -21.05 16.43 -5.09
C ARG A 247 -22.00 16.47 -3.90
N LEU A 248 -22.81 15.44 -3.70
CA LEU A 248 -23.77 15.34 -2.60
C LEU A 248 -23.16 14.85 -1.29
N ASN A 249 -21.82 14.62 -1.26
CA ASN A 249 -21.08 14.14 -0.09
C ASN A 249 -21.60 12.81 0.48
N PHE A 250 -22.12 11.92 -0.36
CA PHE A 250 -22.52 10.57 0.07
C PHE A 250 -21.33 9.69 0.44
N LEU A 251 -20.12 10.02 -0.05
CA LEU A 251 -18.86 9.35 0.29
C LEU A 251 -17.97 10.30 1.11
N PRO A 252 -17.88 10.16 2.44
CA PRO A 252 -17.07 11.05 3.29
C PRO A 252 -15.57 11.02 2.93
N GLU A 253 -15.01 9.84 2.64
CA GLU A 253 -13.60 9.62 2.32
C GLU A 253 -13.31 9.65 0.81
N LYS A 254 -14.05 10.44 0.04
CA LYS A 254 -13.94 10.56 -1.43
C LYS A 254 -12.58 11.10 -1.91
N HIS A 255 -11.83 11.80 -1.06
CA HIS A 255 -10.51 12.37 -1.38
C HIS A 255 -9.36 11.43 -1.02
N THR A 256 -9.59 10.40 -0.24
CA THR A 256 -8.62 9.41 0.21
C THR A 256 -8.89 8.04 -0.43
N ASP A 257 -9.59 7.17 0.27
CA ASP A 257 -9.71 5.74 -0.06
C ASP A 257 -10.63 5.48 -1.25
N PHE A 258 -11.62 6.35 -1.49
CA PHE A 258 -12.64 6.20 -2.53
C PHE A 258 -12.47 7.16 -3.72
N ILE A 259 -11.29 7.74 -3.94
CA ILE A 259 -11.08 8.69 -5.04
C ILE A 259 -11.30 8.06 -6.42
N PHE A 260 -11.03 6.74 -6.57
CA PHE A 260 -11.28 6.00 -7.79
C PHE A 260 -12.78 5.96 -8.15
N THR A 261 -13.68 5.94 -7.17
CA THR A 261 -15.12 5.98 -7.43
C THR A 261 -15.54 7.28 -8.09
N THR A 262 -14.99 8.41 -7.65
CA THR A 262 -15.23 9.72 -8.26
C THR A 262 -14.72 9.74 -9.71
N LEU A 263 -13.51 9.22 -9.96
CA LEU A 263 -12.98 9.11 -11.31
C LEU A 263 -13.87 8.24 -12.22
N ALA A 264 -14.30 7.09 -11.72
CA ALA A 264 -15.16 6.19 -12.48
C ALA A 264 -16.58 6.76 -12.70
N GLU A 265 -17.11 7.55 -11.76
CA GLU A 265 -18.39 8.25 -11.94
C GLU A 265 -18.28 9.36 -13.01
N GLU A 266 -17.20 10.16 -12.98
CA GLU A 266 -17.03 11.31 -13.86
C GLU A 266 -16.55 10.93 -15.27
N PHE A 267 -15.64 9.98 -15.40
CA PHE A 267 -15.03 9.57 -16.67
C PHE A 267 -15.44 8.17 -17.13
N GLY A 268 -16.28 7.48 -16.38
CA GLY A 268 -16.83 6.18 -16.72
C GLY A 268 -15.80 5.07 -16.82
N PHE A 269 -16.16 4.02 -17.54
CA PHE A 269 -15.29 2.88 -17.82
C PHE A 269 -13.98 3.29 -18.51
N VAL A 270 -14.03 4.25 -19.45
CA VAL A 270 -12.85 4.71 -20.18
C VAL A 270 -11.82 5.33 -19.22
N GLY A 271 -12.26 6.22 -18.32
CA GLY A 271 -11.37 6.83 -17.32
C GLY A 271 -10.79 5.82 -16.34
N GLY A 272 -11.64 4.95 -15.81
CA GLY A 272 -11.22 3.85 -14.93
C GLY A 272 -10.20 2.92 -15.60
N PHE A 273 -10.50 2.45 -16.81
CA PHE A 273 -9.61 1.58 -17.57
C PHE A 273 -8.27 2.24 -17.93
N THR A 274 -8.28 3.53 -18.26
CA THR A 274 -7.05 4.29 -18.53
C THR A 274 -6.16 4.32 -17.28
N LEU A 275 -6.70 4.64 -16.11
CA LEU A 275 -5.92 4.67 -14.87
C LEU A 275 -5.40 3.28 -14.51
N LEU A 276 -6.24 2.23 -14.61
CA LEU A 276 -5.83 0.84 -14.39
C LEU A 276 -4.70 0.43 -15.32
N GLY A 277 -4.78 0.81 -16.61
CA GLY A 277 -3.74 0.56 -17.61
C GLY A 277 -2.40 1.21 -17.24
N LEU A 278 -2.42 2.45 -16.74
CA LEU A 278 -1.20 3.14 -16.28
C LEU A 278 -0.56 2.44 -15.08
N TYR A 279 -1.36 1.97 -14.09
CA TYR A 279 -0.85 1.16 -12.98
C TYR A 279 -0.24 -0.15 -13.45
N PHE A 280 -0.91 -0.83 -14.37
CA PHE A 280 -0.45 -2.10 -14.92
C PHE A 280 0.89 -1.93 -15.67
N LEU A 281 1.01 -0.88 -16.49
CA LEU A 281 2.27 -0.52 -17.15
C LEU A 281 3.38 -0.22 -16.14
N MET A 282 3.07 0.51 -15.06
CA MET A 282 4.04 0.81 -14.00
C MET A 282 4.57 -0.47 -13.36
N ILE A 283 3.69 -1.40 -13.00
CA ILE A 283 4.04 -2.69 -12.39
C ILE A 283 4.89 -3.52 -13.34
N ILE A 284 4.54 -3.57 -14.62
CA ILE A 284 5.32 -4.27 -15.66
C ILE A 284 6.72 -3.67 -15.79
N PHE A 285 6.84 -2.34 -15.90
CA PHE A 285 8.16 -1.71 -16.06
C PHE A 285 9.03 -1.91 -14.82
N CYS A 286 8.48 -1.83 -13.61
CA CYS A 286 9.22 -2.17 -12.39
C CYS A 286 9.62 -3.66 -12.36
N GLY A 287 8.74 -4.56 -12.83
CA GLY A 287 9.05 -5.98 -12.98
C GLY A 287 10.19 -6.25 -13.98
N ILE A 288 10.20 -5.54 -15.12
CA ILE A 288 11.29 -5.63 -16.11
C ILE A 288 12.61 -5.13 -15.51
N VAL A 289 12.57 -4.06 -14.72
CA VAL A 289 13.76 -3.58 -13.98
C VAL A 289 14.26 -4.64 -13.02
N ALA A 290 13.38 -5.29 -12.24
CA ALA A 290 13.73 -6.35 -11.30
C ALA A 290 14.42 -7.52 -12.00
N LEU A 291 13.84 -8.02 -13.09
CA LEU A 291 14.39 -9.12 -13.90
C LEU A 291 15.72 -8.75 -14.59
N GLY A 292 15.89 -7.48 -14.90
CA GLY A 292 17.10 -6.96 -15.53
C GLY A 292 18.26 -6.72 -14.55
N CYS A 293 18.07 -6.76 -13.22
CA CYS A 293 19.14 -6.56 -12.25
C CYS A 293 20.10 -7.76 -12.24
N LYS A 294 21.40 -7.50 -12.31
CA LYS A 294 22.45 -8.55 -12.19
C LYS A 294 22.79 -8.85 -10.73
N ASP A 295 22.68 -7.85 -9.88
CA ASP A 295 22.91 -7.91 -8.45
C ASP A 295 21.68 -8.45 -7.72
N ARG A 296 21.90 -9.39 -6.78
CA ARG A 296 20.83 -10.08 -6.07
C ARG A 296 20.02 -9.14 -5.17
N TYR A 297 20.70 -8.24 -4.47
CA TYR A 297 20.06 -7.24 -3.63
C TYR A 297 19.10 -6.36 -4.45
N SER A 298 19.62 -5.82 -5.58
CA SER A 298 18.84 -4.96 -6.47
C SER A 298 17.59 -5.66 -7.02
N GLY A 299 17.73 -6.92 -7.44
CA GLY A 299 16.59 -7.71 -7.92
C GLY A 299 15.53 -7.94 -6.83
N LEU A 300 15.98 -8.29 -5.62
CA LEU A 300 15.08 -8.54 -4.49
C LEU A 300 14.36 -7.27 -4.04
N ILE A 301 15.08 -6.15 -3.85
CA ILE A 301 14.47 -4.90 -3.38
C ILE A 301 13.44 -4.37 -4.40
N VAL A 302 13.77 -4.38 -5.69
CA VAL A 302 12.85 -3.94 -6.74
C VAL A 302 11.61 -4.82 -6.80
N SER A 303 11.77 -6.14 -6.71
CA SER A 303 10.64 -7.09 -6.68
C SER A 303 9.73 -6.86 -5.48
N GLY A 304 10.29 -6.66 -4.29
CA GLY A 304 9.51 -6.42 -3.07
C GLY A 304 8.79 -5.08 -3.09
N LEU A 305 9.45 -4.00 -3.52
CA LEU A 305 8.83 -2.68 -3.63
C LEU A 305 7.75 -2.64 -4.71
N ASN A 306 7.98 -3.31 -5.85
CA ASN A 306 6.99 -3.45 -6.90
C ASN A 306 5.74 -4.21 -6.42
N MET A 307 5.94 -5.30 -5.66
CA MET A 307 4.82 -6.03 -5.06
C MET A 307 4.09 -5.20 -4.01
N THR A 308 4.80 -4.44 -3.20
CA THR A 308 4.17 -3.52 -2.23
C THR A 308 3.30 -2.48 -2.95
N PHE A 309 3.80 -1.90 -4.04
CA PHE A 309 3.03 -0.96 -4.87
C PHE A 309 1.80 -1.63 -5.51
N PHE A 310 1.97 -2.85 -6.05
CA PHE A 310 0.84 -3.63 -6.57
C PHE A 310 -0.22 -3.90 -5.50
N LEU A 311 0.19 -4.26 -4.28
CA LEU A 311 -0.74 -4.54 -3.19
C LEU A 311 -1.53 -3.31 -2.76
N TYR A 312 -0.89 -2.13 -2.69
CA TYR A 312 -1.61 -0.87 -2.44
C TYR A 312 -2.73 -0.67 -3.45
N PHE A 313 -2.39 -0.82 -4.73
CA PHE A 313 -3.33 -0.70 -5.82
C PHE A 313 -4.42 -1.77 -5.73
N ALA A 314 -4.06 -3.05 -5.61
CA ALA A 314 -5.00 -4.17 -5.62
C ALA A 314 -5.97 -4.14 -4.42
N VAL A 315 -5.46 -3.84 -3.22
CA VAL A 315 -6.29 -3.75 -2.02
C VAL A 315 -7.25 -2.57 -2.10
N ASN A 316 -6.81 -1.39 -2.58
CA ASN A 316 -7.70 -0.25 -2.78
C ASN A 316 -8.80 -0.58 -3.81
N MET A 317 -8.43 -1.17 -4.96
CA MET A 317 -9.41 -1.56 -5.97
C MET A 317 -10.40 -2.60 -5.46
N ALA A 318 -9.92 -3.63 -4.75
CA ALA A 318 -10.79 -4.64 -4.15
C ALA A 318 -11.78 -4.02 -3.14
N MET A 319 -11.31 -3.08 -2.31
CA MET A 319 -12.14 -2.36 -1.36
C MET A 319 -13.22 -1.50 -2.06
N VAL A 320 -12.83 -0.73 -3.06
CA VAL A 320 -13.74 0.15 -3.82
C VAL A 320 -14.81 -0.66 -4.57
N MET A 321 -14.44 -1.83 -5.11
CA MET A 321 -15.37 -2.75 -5.78
C MET A 321 -16.22 -3.57 -4.80
N GLY A 322 -15.96 -3.47 -3.49
CA GLY A 322 -16.65 -4.26 -2.46
C GLY A 322 -16.25 -5.74 -2.46
N MET A 323 -15.06 -6.07 -2.96
CA MET A 323 -14.46 -7.41 -2.93
C MET A 323 -13.57 -7.64 -1.70
N ALA A 324 -13.27 -6.56 -0.96
CA ALA A 324 -12.54 -6.59 0.29
C ALA A 324 -13.19 -5.65 1.32
N PRO A 325 -13.04 -5.91 2.63
CA PRO A 325 -13.52 -5.00 3.65
C PRO A 325 -12.80 -3.65 3.57
N VAL A 326 -13.42 -2.58 4.10
CA VAL A 326 -12.81 -1.25 4.16
C VAL A 326 -11.65 -1.27 5.17
N VAL A 327 -10.43 -1.12 4.67
CA VAL A 327 -9.19 -1.20 5.48
C VAL A 327 -8.36 0.08 5.48
N GLY A 328 -8.80 1.12 4.77
CA GLY A 328 -8.14 2.43 4.80
C GLY A 328 -6.78 2.46 4.08
N VAL A 329 -6.69 1.88 2.90
CA VAL A 329 -5.48 1.88 2.07
C VAL A 329 -5.68 2.86 0.90
N PRO A 330 -4.94 3.99 0.86
CA PRO A 330 -5.09 4.98 -0.20
C PRO A 330 -4.56 4.47 -1.54
N LEU A 331 -5.15 4.96 -2.64
CA LEU A 331 -4.67 4.65 -3.99
C LEU A 331 -3.34 5.38 -4.26
N PRO A 332 -2.23 4.66 -4.54
CA PRO A 332 -0.90 5.25 -4.69
C PRO A 332 -0.87 6.38 -5.73
N LEU A 333 -0.19 7.49 -5.45
CA LEU A 333 0.01 8.65 -6.33
C LEU A 333 -1.27 9.44 -6.69
N VAL A 334 -2.46 8.90 -6.46
CA VAL A 334 -3.76 9.52 -6.80
C VAL A 334 -4.46 10.08 -5.57
N SER A 335 -4.60 9.25 -4.52
CA SER A 335 -5.29 9.64 -3.28
C SER A 335 -4.55 10.76 -2.54
N TYR A 336 -5.33 11.58 -1.83
CA TYR A 336 -4.75 12.51 -0.87
C TYR A 336 -4.12 11.75 0.29
N GLY A 337 -2.80 11.91 0.45
CA GLY A 337 -2.06 11.24 1.51
C GLY A 337 -0.67 11.86 1.70
N GLY A 338 -0.39 12.36 2.91
CA GLY A 338 0.88 13.01 3.20
C GLY A 338 2.05 12.02 3.23
N SER A 339 2.12 11.19 4.26
CA SER A 339 3.23 10.23 4.46
C SER A 339 3.29 9.14 3.39
N ALA A 340 2.13 8.64 2.93
CA ALA A 340 2.07 7.61 1.90
C ALA A 340 2.71 8.08 0.59
N MET A 341 2.48 9.34 0.17
CA MET A 341 3.11 9.91 -1.03
C MET A 341 4.63 9.90 -0.93
N PHE A 342 5.19 10.38 0.21
CA PHE A 342 6.65 10.41 0.41
C PHE A 342 7.25 9.01 0.40
N VAL A 343 6.62 8.06 1.07
CA VAL A 343 7.12 6.67 1.15
C VAL A 343 7.09 5.98 -0.21
N ILE A 344 6.04 6.22 -1.02
CA ILE A 344 5.97 5.72 -2.38
C ILE A 344 7.07 6.35 -3.25
N MET A 345 7.34 7.64 -3.10
CA MET A 345 8.44 8.30 -3.80
C MET A 345 9.81 7.75 -3.38
N ILE A 346 10.02 7.46 -2.09
CA ILE A 346 11.23 6.76 -1.61
C ILE A 346 11.36 5.39 -2.28
N ALA A 347 10.27 4.61 -2.33
CA ALA A 347 10.27 3.30 -2.98
C ALA A 347 10.65 3.39 -4.47
N PHE A 348 10.07 4.34 -5.22
CA PHE A 348 10.45 4.56 -6.61
C PHE A 348 11.89 5.10 -6.75
N GLY A 349 12.38 5.89 -5.80
CA GLY A 349 13.77 6.32 -5.76
C GLY A 349 14.74 5.14 -5.64
N LEU A 350 14.44 4.17 -4.79
CA LEU A 350 15.20 2.94 -4.63
C LEU A 350 15.16 2.07 -5.91
N ILE A 351 13.99 1.94 -6.54
CA ILE A 351 13.83 1.24 -7.83
C ILE A 351 14.69 1.91 -8.92
N GLN A 352 14.65 3.24 -8.99
CA GLN A 352 15.47 4.00 -9.94
C GLN A 352 16.97 3.90 -9.65
N SER A 353 17.37 3.90 -8.36
CA SER A 353 18.76 3.69 -7.95
C SER A 353 19.27 2.33 -8.45
N ALA A 354 18.48 1.27 -8.28
CA ALA A 354 18.81 -0.07 -8.79
C ALA A 354 19.01 -0.09 -10.32
N GLU A 355 18.15 0.61 -11.08
CA GLU A 355 18.26 0.69 -12.55
C GLU A 355 19.42 1.58 -13.01
N ILE A 356 19.72 2.68 -12.31
CA ILE A 356 20.82 3.61 -12.67
C ILE A 356 22.18 2.96 -12.41
N HIS A 357 22.33 2.31 -11.27
CA HIS A 357 23.61 1.69 -10.83
C HIS A 357 23.70 0.22 -11.18
N LYS A 358 22.89 -0.23 -12.11
CA LYS A 358 22.96 -1.57 -12.66
C LYS A 358 24.38 -1.84 -13.17
N ALA A 359 25.05 -2.82 -12.58
CA ALA A 359 26.38 -3.21 -13.01
C ALA A 359 26.39 -3.50 -14.52
N ARG A 360 27.16 -2.73 -15.28
CA ARG A 360 27.33 -2.89 -16.71
C ARG A 360 28.05 -4.18 -17.04
#